data_89d73734ebcf0ea9c29904a926c6b4bb
#
_entry.id   89d73734ebcf0ea9c29904a926c6b4bb
#
_cell.length_a   1.000
_cell.length_b   1.000
_cell.length_c   1.000
_cell.angle_alpha   90.00
_cell.angle_beta   90.00
_cell.angle_gamma   90.00
#
_symmetry.space_group_name_H-M   'P 1'
#
loop_
_entity.id
_entity.type
_entity.pdbx_description
1 polymer ?
#
loop_
_entity_poly.entity_id
_entity_poly.type
_entity_poly.pdbx_seq_one_letter_code
_entity_poly.pdbx_strand_id
1 'polypeptide(L)'
;MRLFAQLSWYFRREWQRYLGAVALLIIIAILQLIPPKVVGYVVDGVTEQHYTAARVMMWGGTLVLTAVVVYLLRYVWRVLLFGASYQLAVELREDFYRQLSRQHPEFYLRHRTGDLIARATNDVDRVVFAAGEGVLTLVDSLVMGCAVLIVMSTQISWELTLLALLPMPLMALAINRYGEQLHERFKLAQAAFSSLNDRTQESMTSIRMIKAFGLEDRQSALFAADAADTGAKNMRVADRKSV
;
A
#
# COMPACT_ATOMS: atom_id res chain seq x y z
N MET A 1 0.80 8.48 -13.43
CA MET A 1 0.89 7.93 -14.80
C MET A 1 2.22 8.17 -15.51
N ARG A 2 2.90 9.30 -15.34
CA ARG A 2 4.23 9.56 -15.97
C ARG A 2 5.32 8.54 -15.60
N LEU A 3 5.33 8.05 -14.37
CA LEU A 3 6.31 7.08 -13.86
C LEU A 3 6.23 5.74 -14.63
N PHE A 4 5.01 5.23 -14.87
CA PHE A 4 4.81 3.99 -15.65
C PHE A 4 5.20 4.13 -17.11
N ALA A 5 5.03 5.31 -17.70
CA ALA A 5 5.49 5.58 -19.06
C ALA A 5 7.03 5.57 -19.15
N GLN A 6 7.73 6.09 -18.15
CA GLN A 6 9.19 6.07 -18.07
C GLN A 6 9.76 4.66 -17.83
N LEU A 7 9.00 3.78 -17.14
CA LEU A 7 9.40 2.39 -16.88
C LEU A 7 8.92 1.41 -17.97
N SER A 8 8.29 1.91 -19.04
CA SER A 8 7.74 1.06 -20.11
C SER A 8 8.78 0.12 -20.77
N TRP A 9 10.04 0.54 -20.84
CA TRP A 9 11.15 -0.28 -21.32
C TRP A 9 11.37 -1.51 -20.45
N TYR A 10 11.26 -1.37 -19.12
CA TYR A 10 11.42 -2.46 -18.16
C TYR A 10 10.24 -3.44 -18.25
N PHE A 11 9.01 -2.93 -18.25
CA PHE A 11 7.80 -3.77 -18.40
C PHE A 11 7.80 -4.53 -19.73
N ARG A 12 8.30 -3.92 -20.81
CA ARG A 12 8.46 -4.61 -22.10
C ARG A 12 9.50 -5.72 -22.07
N ARG A 13 10.57 -5.57 -21.31
CA ARG A 13 11.61 -6.59 -21.21
C ARG A 13 11.16 -7.77 -20.34
N GLU A 14 10.53 -7.48 -19.23
CA GLU A 14 10.08 -8.49 -18.25
C GLU A 14 8.61 -8.88 -18.43
N TRP A 15 8.02 -8.62 -19.60
CA TRP A 15 6.59 -8.85 -19.86
C TRP A 15 6.12 -10.26 -19.54
N GLN A 16 6.98 -11.28 -19.74
CA GLN A 16 6.66 -12.67 -19.45
C GLN A 16 6.41 -12.90 -17.96
N ARG A 17 7.19 -12.29 -17.08
CA ARG A 17 7.01 -12.40 -15.63
C ARG A 17 5.73 -11.71 -15.17
N TYR A 18 5.46 -10.51 -15.70
CA TYR A 18 4.23 -9.79 -15.39
C TYR A 18 3.00 -10.51 -15.94
N LEU A 19 3.05 -11.02 -17.15
CA LEU A 19 1.96 -11.78 -17.74
C LEU A 19 1.72 -13.09 -16.99
N GLY A 20 2.78 -13.80 -16.60
CA GLY A 20 2.70 -14.98 -15.75
C GLY A 20 2.08 -14.68 -14.38
N ALA A 21 2.46 -13.57 -13.76
CA ALA A 21 1.87 -13.13 -12.50
C ALA A 21 0.38 -12.79 -12.65
N VAL A 22 -0.03 -12.11 -13.72
CA VAL A 22 -1.45 -11.81 -14.01
C VAL A 22 -2.24 -13.09 -14.29
N ALA A 23 -1.69 -14.01 -15.06
CA ALA A 23 -2.34 -15.31 -15.32
C ALA A 23 -2.54 -16.10 -14.03
N LEU A 24 -1.54 -16.14 -13.14
CA LEU A 24 -1.66 -16.77 -11.82
C LEU A 24 -2.74 -16.09 -10.96
N LEU A 25 -2.83 -14.75 -10.99
CA LEU A 25 -3.89 -14.02 -10.28
C LEU A 25 -5.29 -14.39 -10.77
N ILE A 26 -5.46 -14.52 -12.08
CA ILE A 26 -6.75 -14.97 -12.68
C ILE A 26 -7.09 -16.38 -12.20
N ILE A 27 -6.13 -17.29 -12.20
CA ILE A 27 -6.34 -18.67 -11.70
C ILE A 27 -6.70 -18.64 -10.20
N ILE A 28 -5.99 -17.86 -9.41
CA ILE A 28 -6.27 -17.69 -7.98
C ILE A 28 -7.69 -17.13 -7.77
N ALA A 29 -8.09 -16.11 -8.54
CA ALA A 29 -9.42 -15.52 -8.44
C ALA A 29 -10.51 -16.54 -8.74
N ILE A 30 -10.33 -17.38 -9.76
CA ILE A 30 -11.27 -18.47 -10.09
C ILE A 30 -11.35 -19.51 -8.95
N LEU A 31 -10.19 -19.91 -8.42
CA LEU A 31 -10.14 -20.87 -7.31
C LEU A 31 -10.79 -20.33 -6.04
N GLN A 32 -10.69 -19.04 -5.78
CA GLN A 32 -11.31 -18.39 -4.62
C GLN A 32 -12.84 -18.30 -4.69
N LEU A 33 -13.43 -18.56 -5.85
CA LEU A 33 -14.89 -18.70 -6.01
C LEU A 33 -15.41 -20.08 -5.60
N ILE A 34 -14.52 -21.07 -5.44
CA ILE A 34 -14.90 -22.43 -5.03
C ILE A 34 -15.41 -22.47 -3.57
N PRO A 35 -14.73 -21.90 -2.56
CA PRO A 35 -15.18 -21.99 -1.18
C PRO A 35 -16.61 -21.50 -0.94
N PRO A 36 -17.07 -20.34 -1.41
CA PRO A 36 -18.45 -19.90 -1.22
C PRO A 36 -19.47 -20.87 -1.83
N LYS A 37 -19.17 -21.44 -3.02
CA LYS A 37 -20.05 -22.43 -3.66
C LYS A 37 -20.12 -23.73 -2.86
N VAL A 38 -18.97 -24.22 -2.40
CA VAL A 38 -18.93 -25.45 -1.58
C VAL A 38 -19.70 -25.27 -0.28
N VAL A 39 -19.56 -24.11 0.37
CA VAL A 39 -20.34 -23.80 1.59
C VAL A 39 -21.84 -23.81 1.28
N GLY A 40 -22.27 -23.20 0.14
CA GLY A 40 -23.68 -23.26 -0.29
C GLY A 40 -24.17 -24.71 -0.46
N TYR A 41 -23.45 -25.53 -1.21
CA TYR A 41 -23.83 -26.95 -1.41
C TYR A 41 -23.88 -27.75 -0.10
N VAL A 42 -22.97 -27.50 0.83
CA VAL A 42 -22.98 -28.16 2.14
C VAL A 42 -24.17 -27.73 2.96
N VAL A 43 -24.50 -26.45 3.00
CA VAL A 43 -25.65 -25.90 3.72
C VAL A 43 -26.95 -26.48 3.17
N ASP A 44 -27.14 -26.41 1.85
CA ASP A 44 -28.35 -26.95 1.19
C ASP A 44 -28.49 -28.46 1.43
N GLY A 45 -27.40 -29.22 1.26
CA GLY A 45 -27.44 -30.67 1.46
C GLY A 45 -27.64 -31.11 2.89
N VAL A 46 -27.22 -30.33 3.88
CA VAL A 46 -27.50 -30.60 5.32
C VAL A 46 -28.94 -30.23 5.67
N THR A 47 -29.45 -29.11 5.13
CA THR A 47 -30.82 -28.64 5.42
C THR A 47 -31.86 -29.62 4.83
N GLU A 48 -31.58 -30.16 3.64
CA GLU A 48 -32.46 -31.16 2.99
C GLU A 48 -32.26 -32.60 3.49
N GLN A 49 -31.41 -32.81 4.51
CA GLN A 49 -31.06 -34.11 5.09
C GLN A 49 -30.52 -35.15 4.10
N HIS A 50 -29.98 -34.69 2.96
CA HIS A 50 -29.44 -35.57 1.90
C HIS A 50 -27.95 -35.92 2.07
N TYR A 51 -27.22 -35.27 3.00
CA TYR A 51 -25.79 -35.48 3.15
C TYR A 51 -25.44 -36.37 4.34
N THR A 52 -24.66 -37.42 4.03
CA THR A 52 -24.01 -38.27 5.04
C THR A 52 -22.73 -37.54 5.55
N ALA A 53 -22.31 -37.82 6.78
CA ALA A 53 -21.07 -37.29 7.35
C ALA A 53 -19.85 -37.43 6.43
N ALA A 54 -19.77 -38.54 5.69
CA ALA A 54 -18.70 -38.77 4.72
C ALA A 54 -18.69 -37.76 3.56
N ARG A 55 -19.86 -37.30 3.08
CA ARG A 55 -19.96 -36.27 2.03
C ARG A 55 -19.53 -34.91 2.55
N VAL A 56 -19.94 -34.55 3.76
CA VAL A 56 -19.51 -33.30 4.40
C VAL A 56 -17.98 -33.28 4.58
N MET A 57 -17.41 -34.41 4.99
CA MET A 57 -15.97 -34.56 5.13
C MET A 57 -15.23 -34.45 3.79
N MET A 58 -15.79 -34.98 2.70
CA MET A 58 -15.25 -34.83 1.35
C MET A 58 -15.26 -33.37 0.89
N TRP A 59 -16.33 -32.62 1.12
CA TRP A 59 -16.40 -31.19 0.81
C TRP A 59 -15.43 -30.36 1.66
N GLY A 60 -15.27 -30.75 2.94
CA GLY A 60 -14.24 -30.18 3.83
C GLY A 60 -12.83 -30.40 3.26
N GLY A 61 -12.55 -31.62 2.79
CA GLY A 61 -11.29 -31.94 2.12
C GLY A 61 -11.05 -31.09 0.87
N THR A 62 -12.10 -30.84 0.07
CA THR A 62 -12.02 -29.97 -1.11
C THR A 62 -11.66 -28.54 -0.74
N LEU A 63 -12.22 -28.01 0.34
CA LEU A 63 -11.87 -26.66 0.85
C LEU A 63 -10.41 -26.58 1.28
N VAL A 64 -9.92 -27.58 2.03
CA VAL A 64 -8.52 -27.63 2.46
C VAL A 64 -7.59 -27.73 1.25
N LEU A 65 -7.90 -28.59 0.30
CA LEU A 65 -7.11 -28.72 -0.94
C LEU A 65 -7.06 -27.40 -1.71
N THR A 66 -8.20 -26.76 -1.89
CA THR A 66 -8.28 -25.45 -2.57
C THR A 66 -7.44 -24.39 -1.84
N ALA A 67 -7.51 -24.35 -0.51
CA ALA A 67 -6.72 -23.42 0.29
C ALA A 67 -5.21 -23.64 0.11
N VAL A 68 -4.76 -24.90 0.13
CA VAL A 68 -3.35 -25.26 -0.09
C VAL A 68 -2.89 -24.87 -1.49
N VAL A 69 -3.69 -25.18 -2.51
CA VAL A 69 -3.36 -24.82 -3.90
C VAL A 69 -3.28 -23.30 -4.06
N VAL A 70 -4.26 -22.56 -3.55
CA VAL A 70 -4.25 -21.09 -3.59
C VAL A 70 -3.02 -20.53 -2.85
N TYR A 71 -2.65 -21.09 -1.71
CA TYR A 71 -1.46 -20.66 -0.97
C TYR A 71 -0.18 -20.85 -1.79
N LEU A 72 -0.01 -22.02 -2.42
CA LEU A 72 1.15 -22.32 -3.27
C LEU A 72 1.22 -21.39 -4.50
N LEU A 73 0.08 -21.18 -5.17
CA LEU A 73 0.01 -20.25 -6.31
C LEU A 73 0.32 -18.81 -5.90
N ARG A 74 -0.17 -18.36 -4.74
CA ARG A 74 0.17 -17.04 -4.18
C ARG A 74 1.64 -16.91 -3.85
N TYR A 75 2.27 -17.97 -3.38
CA TYR A 75 3.72 -17.98 -3.15
C TYR A 75 4.50 -17.80 -4.45
N VAL A 76 4.19 -18.61 -5.47
CA VAL A 76 4.86 -18.55 -6.78
C VAL A 76 4.68 -17.16 -7.42
N TRP A 77 3.46 -16.66 -7.43
CA TRP A 77 3.14 -15.35 -7.95
C TRP A 77 3.91 -14.22 -7.24
N ARG A 78 3.99 -14.27 -5.90
CA ARG A 78 4.75 -13.31 -5.11
C ARG A 78 6.23 -13.32 -5.46
N VAL A 79 6.83 -14.51 -5.59
CA VAL A 79 8.25 -14.66 -5.96
C VAL A 79 8.51 -14.09 -7.37
N LEU A 80 7.64 -14.33 -8.33
CA LEU A 80 7.78 -13.79 -9.68
C LEU A 80 7.76 -12.26 -9.69
N LEU A 81 6.82 -11.67 -8.99
CA LEU A 81 6.64 -10.22 -9.03
C LEU A 81 7.67 -9.47 -8.20
N PHE A 82 7.90 -9.89 -6.95
CA PHE A 82 8.94 -9.27 -6.12
C PHE A 82 10.34 -9.48 -6.71
N GLY A 83 10.59 -10.66 -7.31
CA GLY A 83 11.83 -10.91 -8.03
C GLY A 83 12.06 -9.91 -9.15
N ALA A 84 11.05 -9.61 -9.96
CA ALA A 84 11.13 -8.57 -10.98
C ALA A 84 11.37 -7.18 -10.36
N SER A 85 10.64 -6.82 -9.31
CA SER A 85 10.78 -5.51 -8.67
C SER A 85 12.17 -5.28 -8.07
N TYR A 86 12.72 -6.30 -7.40
CA TYR A 86 14.09 -6.20 -6.85
C TYR A 86 15.15 -6.14 -7.94
N GLN A 87 14.95 -6.82 -9.06
CA GLN A 87 15.84 -6.71 -10.22
C GLN A 87 15.82 -5.28 -10.80
N LEU A 88 14.64 -4.66 -10.89
CA LEU A 88 14.52 -3.25 -11.26
C LEU A 88 15.29 -2.35 -10.28
N ALA A 89 15.24 -2.64 -8.98
CA ALA A 89 15.98 -1.88 -7.98
C ALA A 89 17.49 -1.90 -8.22
N VAL A 90 18.03 -3.08 -8.55
CA VAL A 90 19.46 -3.24 -8.83
C VAL A 90 19.84 -2.45 -10.09
N GLU A 91 19.07 -2.58 -11.16
CA GLU A 91 19.34 -1.90 -12.42
C GLU A 91 19.27 -0.38 -12.30
N LEU A 92 18.25 0.14 -11.62
CA LEU A 92 18.13 1.58 -11.40
C LEU A 92 19.30 2.14 -10.58
N ARG A 93 19.76 1.39 -9.55
CA ARG A 93 20.92 1.81 -8.75
C ARG A 93 22.22 1.73 -9.54
N GLU A 94 22.37 0.70 -10.35
CA GLU A 94 23.54 0.55 -11.22
C GLU A 94 23.63 1.68 -12.26
N ASP A 95 22.52 1.97 -12.92
CA ASP A 95 22.44 3.07 -13.90
C ASP A 95 22.67 4.43 -13.24
N PHE A 96 22.09 4.64 -12.06
CA PHE A 96 22.29 5.85 -11.28
C PHE A 96 23.77 6.02 -10.90
N TYR A 97 24.41 4.98 -10.39
CA TYR A 97 25.83 5.00 -10.04
C TYR A 97 26.69 5.24 -11.27
N ARG A 98 26.40 4.57 -12.38
CA ARG A 98 27.12 4.73 -13.65
C ARG A 98 27.02 6.17 -14.17
N GLN A 99 25.87 6.80 -14.05
CA GLN A 99 25.69 8.19 -14.43
C GLN A 99 26.43 9.15 -13.48
N LEU A 100 26.37 8.90 -12.19
CA LEU A 100 27.14 9.69 -11.23
C LEU A 100 28.64 9.60 -11.50
N SER A 101 29.18 8.40 -11.66
CA SER A 101 30.63 8.22 -11.89
C SER A 101 31.18 8.92 -13.16
N ARG A 102 30.28 9.30 -14.07
CA ARG A 102 30.62 10.05 -15.31
C ARG A 102 30.45 11.56 -15.18
N GLN A 103 29.97 12.07 -14.05
CA GLN A 103 29.78 13.51 -13.84
C GLN A 103 31.10 14.22 -13.58
N HIS A 104 31.16 15.47 -14.02
CA HIS A 104 32.30 16.33 -13.76
C HIS A 104 32.41 16.72 -12.28
N PRO A 105 33.60 17.01 -11.75
CA PRO A 105 33.79 17.41 -10.35
C PRO A 105 32.92 18.61 -9.92
N GLU A 106 32.63 19.53 -10.82
CA GLU A 106 31.76 20.68 -10.55
C GLU A 106 30.32 20.29 -10.16
N PHE A 107 29.83 19.14 -10.64
CA PHE A 107 28.54 18.61 -10.27
C PHE A 107 28.48 18.33 -8.76
N TYR A 108 29.54 17.75 -8.19
CA TYR A 108 29.63 17.39 -6.78
C TYR A 108 29.83 18.60 -5.88
N LEU A 109 30.33 19.72 -6.41
CA LEU A 109 30.39 21.00 -5.68
C LEU A 109 28.99 21.62 -5.52
N ARG A 110 28.08 21.36 -6.48
CA ARG A 110 26.70 21.90 -6.48
C ARG A 110 25.67 21.01 -5.80
N HIS A 111 25.96 19.72 -5.67
CA HIS A 111 25.03 18.72 -5.13
C HIS A 111 25.64 18.04 -3.90
N ARG A 112 24.91 18.07 -2.81
CA ARG A 112 25.34 17.42 -1.57
C ARG A 112 25.35 15.90 -1.75
N THR A 113 26.43 15.24 -1.36
CA THR A 113 26.56 13.78 -1.45
C THR A 113 25.43 13.05 -0.73
N GLY A 114 25.00 13.56 0.43
CA GLY A 114 23.87 12.99 1.18
C GLY A 114 22.55 13.02 0.41
N ASP A 115 22.28 14.07 -0.38
CA ASP A 115 21.08 14.16 -1.21
C ASP A 115 21.11 13.13 -2.36
N LEU A 116 22.28 12.94 -2.97
CA LEU A 116 22.48 11.94 -4.02
C LEU A 116 22.29 10.50 -3.47
N ILE A 117 22.81 10.23 -2.27
CA ILE A 117 22.62 8.94 -1.61
C ILE A 117 21.13 8.74 -1.26
N ALA A 118 20.46 9.76 -0.74
CA ALA A 118 19.03 9.68 -0.44
C ALA A 118 18.18 9.38 -1.68
N ARG A 119 18.52 9.92 -2.84
CA ARG A 119 17.88 9.59 -4.13
C ARG A 119 18.15 8.15 -4.56
N ALA A 120 19.39 7.69 -4.43
CA ALA A 120 19.77 6.31 -4.79
C ALA A 120 19.08 5.25 -3.90
N THR A 121 18.68 5.62 -2.70
CA THR A 121 17.99 4.73 -1.74
C THR A 121 16.49 5.00 -1.76
N ASN A 122 16.04 6.10 -1.18
CA ASN A 122 14.61 6.34 -0.91
C ASN A 122 13.77 6.52 -2.18
N ASP A 123 14.27 7.24 -3.18
CA ASP A 123 13.49 7.49 -4.40
C ASP A 123 13.45 6.23 -5.27
N VAL A 124 14.55 5.49 -5.38
CA VAL A 124 14.57 4.19 -6.06
C VAL A 124 13.64 3.20 -5.37
N ASP A 125 13.65 3.10 -4.04
CA ASP A 125 12.76 2.20 -3.30
C ASP A 125 11.28 2.54 -3.51
N ARG A 126 10.92 3.81 -3.59
CA ARG A 126 9.55 4.25 -3.94
C ARG A 126 9.14 3.82 -5.34
N VAL A 127 10.04 3.92 -6.31
CA VAL A 127 9.79 3.47 -7.69
C VAL A 127 9.60 1.97 -7.74
N VAL A 128 10.46 1.22 -7.05
CA VAL A 128 10.40 -0.25 -6.95
C VAL A 128 9.12 -0.71 -6.27
N PHE A 129 8.74 -0.06 -5.17
CA PHE A 129 7.48 -0.32 -4.49
C PHE A 129 6.27 -0.08 -5.41
N ALA A 130 6.26 1.04 -6.14
CA ALA A 130 5.19 1.33 -7.09
C ALA A 130 5.12 0.32 -8.24
N ALA A 131 6.27 -0.11 -8.79
CA ALA A 131 6.36 -1.08 -9.89
C ALA A 131 6.04 -2.51 -9.45
N GLY A 132 6.30 -2.86 -8.19
CA GLY A 132 5.99 -4.15 -7.58
C GLY A 132 4.61 -4.15 -6.93
N GLU A 133 4.55 -3.71 -5.70
CA GLU A 133 3.36 -3.82 -4.84
C GLU A 133 2.19 -2.95 -5.32
N GLY A 134 2.48 -1.78 -5.91
CA GLY A 134 1.46 -0.89 -6.46
C GLY A 134 0.72 -1.51 -7.66
N VAL A 135 1.46 -2.08 -8.62
CA VAL A 135 0.88 -2.78 -9.78
C VAL A 135 0.09 -4.01 -9.32
N LEU A 136 0.68 -4.75 -8.40
CA LEU A 136 0.13 -5.94 -7.79
C LEU A 136 -1.24 -5.70 -7.16
N THR A 137 -1.31 -4.74 -6.25
CA THR A 137 -2.56 -4.42 -5.55
C THR A 137 -3.65 -3.96 -6.52
N LEU A 138 -3.29 -3.17 -7.53
CA LEU A 138 -4.21 -2.74 -8.58
C LEU A 138 -4.76 -3.92 -9.38
N VAL A 139 -3.88 -4.80 -9.87
CA VAL A 139 -4.28 -5.93 -10.71
C VAL A 139 -5.08 -6.94 -9.90
N ASP A 140 -4.64 -7.29 -8.67
CA ASP A 140 -5.37 -8.22 -7.80
C ASP A 140 -6.78 -7.70 -7.48
N SER A 141 -6.89 -6.43 -7.10
CA SER A 141 -8.19 -5.80 -6.80
C SER A 141 -9.12 -5.75 -8.01
N LEU A 142 -8.59 -5.43 -9.20
CA LEU A 142 -9.38 -5.40 -10.44
C LEU A 142 -9.82 -6.81 -10.85
N VAL A 143 -8.90 -7.77 -10.86
CA VAL A 143 -9.20 -9.15 -11.27
C VAL A 143 -10.21 -9.77 -10.32
N MET A 144 -9.99 -9.64 -9.00
CA MET A 144 -10.90 -10.18 -8.00
C MET A 144 -12.26 -9.48 -8.02
N GLY A 145 -12.27 -8.15 -8.12
CA GLY A 145 -13.50 -7.36 -8.22
C GLY A 145 -14.33 -7.75 -9.45
N CYS A 146 -13.71 -7.86 -10.62
CA CYS A 146 -14.38 -8.29 -11.85
C CYS A 146 -14.88 -9.75 -11.73
N ALA A 147 -14.08 -10.67 -11.18
CA ALA A 147 -14.48 -12.05 -11.00
C ALA A 147 -15.70 -12.19 -10.10
N VAL A 148 -15.72 -11.48 -8.97
CA VAL A 148 -16.87 -11.47 -8.04
C VAL A 148 -18.11 -10.89 -8.72
N LEU A 149 -17.99 -9.75 -9.42
CA LEU A 149 -19.12 -9.14 -10.13
C LEU A 149 -19.69 -10.03 -11.22
N ILE A 150 -18.84 -10.70 -12.00
CA ILE A 150 -19.26 -11.64 -13.02
C ILE A 150 -20.05 -12.79 -12.38
N VAL A 151 -19.53 -13.38 -11.30
CA VAL A 151 -20.22 -14.50 -10.63
C VAL A 151 -21.52 -14.07 -9.98
N MET A 152 -21.56 -12.92 -9.31
CA MET A 152 -22.78 -12.39 -8.71
C MET A 152 -23.85 -12.13 -9.79
N SER A 153 -23.48 -11.51 -10.90
CA SER A 153 -24.44 -11.17 -11.95
C SER A 153 -24.96 -12.39 -12.74
N THR A 154 -24.12 -13.43 -12.92
CA THR A 154 -24.47 -14.59 -13.75
C THR A 154 -25.04 -15.77 -12.95
N GLN A 155 -24.63 -15.94 -11.69
CA GLN A 155 -24.98 -17.12 -10.89
C GLN A 155 -25.97 -16.84 -9.75
N ILE A 156 -26.09 -15.58 -9.32
CA ILE A 156 -27.01 -15.23 -8.24
C ILE A 156 -28.18 -14.43 -8.84
N SER A 157 -27.99 -13.13 -9.06
CA SER A 157 -28.96 -12.24 -9.68
C SER A 157 -28.29 -10.93 -10.08
N TRP A 158 -28.58 -10.44 -11.26
CA TRP A 158 -28.09 -9.14 -11.71
C TRP A 158 -28.72 -7.99 -10.90
N GLU A 159 -29.97 -8.15 -10.44
CA GLU A 159 -30.66 -7.16 -9.62
C GLU A 159 -30.02 -7.00 -8.25
N LEU A 160 -29.70 -8.14 -7.60
CA LEU A 160 -28.96 -8.13 -6.34
C LEU A 160 -27.55 -7.54 -6.49
N THR A 161 -26.90 -7.78 -7.63
CA THR A 161 -25.58 -7.20 -7.92
C THR A 161 -25.68 -5.68 -8.03
N LEU A 162 -26.69 -5.14 -8.74
CA LEU A 162 -26.91 -3.70 -8.81
C LEU A 162 -27.24 -3.09 -7.45
N LEU A 163 -28.07 -3.76 -6.65
CA LEU A 163 -28.40 -3.32 -5.30
C LEU A 163 -27.15 -3.27 -4.41
N ALA A 164 -26.29 -4.28 -4.51
CA ALA A 164 -25.02 -4.34 -3.77
C ALA A 164 -24.00 -3.27 -4.21
N LEU A 165 -24.03 -2.86 -5.47
CA LEU A 165 -23.18 -1.80 -6.01
C LEU A 165 -23.69 -0.37 -5.67
N LEU A 166 -24.97 -0.21 -5.37
CA LEU A 166 -25.61 1.08 -5.11
C LEU A 166 -24.92 1.90 -3.99
N PRO A 167 -24.46 1.33 -2.87
CA PRO A 167 -23.74 2.08 -1.85
C PRO A 167 -22.30 2.47 -2.25
N MET A 168 -21.69 1.82 -3.27
CA MET A 168 -20.29 2.08 -3.61
C MET A 168 -20.00 3.51 -4.09
N PRO A 169 -20.79 4.14 -4.98
CA PRO A 169 -20.58 5.54 -5.35
C PRO A 169 -20.71 6.49 -4.15
N LEU A 170 -21.62 6.21 -3.24
CA LEU A 170 -21.80 7.00 -2.03
C LEU A 170 -20.57 6.89 -1.11
N MET A 171 -20.05 5.66 -0.95
CA MET A 171 -18.80 5.42 -0.23
C MET A 171 -17.62 6.13 -0.88
N ALA A 172 -17.52 6.09 -2.21
CA ALA A 172 -16.43 6.77 -2.93
C ALA A 172 -16.48 8.29 -2.72
N LEU A 173 -17.67 8.90 -2.76
CA LEU A 173 -17.86 10.33 -2.47
C LEU A 173 -17.51 10.65 -1.00
N ALA A 174 -17.92 9.79 -0.08
CA ALA A 174 -17.59 9.95 1.34
C ALA A 174 -16.07 9.86 1.57
N ILE A 175 -15.40 8.86 0.99
CA ILE A 175 -13.95 8.67 1.11
C ILE A 175 -13.19 9.89 0.55
N ASN A 176 -13.60 10.42 -0.62
CA ASN A 176 -12.97 11.60 -1.19
C ASN A 176 -13.11 12.81 -0.27
N ARG A 177 -14.32 13.06 0.25
CA ARG A 177 -14.59 14.17 1.16
C ARG A 177 -13.84 14.07 2.49
N TYR A 178 -13.82 12.86 3.07
CA TYR A 178 -13.05 12.60 4.27
C TYR A 178 -11.54 12.69 4.02
N GLY A 179 -11.07 12.22 2.88
CA GLY A 179 -9.66 12.28 2.47
C GLY A 179 -9.15 13.71 2.37
N GLU A 180 -9.91 14.63 1.76
CA GLU A 180 -9.55 16.05 1.69
C GLU A 180 -9.48 16.69 3.07
N GLN A 181 -10.47 16.46 3.93
CA GLN A 181 -10.48 16.98 5.29
C GLN A 181 -9.33 16.41 6.15
N LEU A 182 -9.03 15.13 5.98
CA LEU A 182 -7.91 14.49 6.67
C LEU A 182 -6.57 15.07 6.20
N HIS A 183 -6.44 15.31 4.90
CA HIS A 183 -5.23 15.89 4.31
C HIS A 183 -4.96 17.32 4.83
N GLU A 184 -5.99 18.16 4.95
CA GLU A 184 -5.85 19.50 5.53
C GLU A 184 -5.42 19.45 7.01
N ARG A 185 -6.06 18.59 7.80
CA ARG A 185 -5.69 18.43 9.20
C ARG A 185 -4.27 17.90 9.37
N PHE A 186 -3.89 16.94 8.51
CA PHE A 186 -2.53 16.41 8.50
C PHE A 186 -1.50 17.51 8.19
N LYS A 187 -1.79 18.40 7.23
CA LYS A 187 -0.93 19.57 6.94
C LYS A 187 -0.77 20.48 8.16
N LEU A 188 -1.86 20.75 8.88
CA LEU A 188 -1.81 21.58 10.08
C LEU A 188 -1.02 20.92 11.21
N ALA A 189 -1.19 19.61 11.41
CA ALA A 189 -0.42 18.84 12.38
C ALA A 189 1.07 18.79 12.02
N GLN A 190 1.38 18.61 10.74
CA GLN A 190 2.76 18.60 10.23
C GLN A 190 3.43 19.96 10.37
N ALA A 191 2.71 21.06 10.11
CA ALA A 191 3.22 22.41 10.31
C ALA A 191 3.53 22.69 11.79
N ALA A 192 2.66 22.26 12.72
CA ALA A 192 2.91 22.39 14.15
C ALA A 192 4.13 21.57 14.60
N PHE A 193 4.26 20.34 14.08
CA PHE A 193 5.42 19.49 14.35
C PHE A 193 6.72 20.10 13.83
N SER A 194 6.70 20.70 12.63
CA SER A 194 7.85 21.42 12.08
C SER A 194 8.24 22.59 12.97
N SER A 195 7.27 23.40 13.41
CA SER A 195 7.53 24.54 14.32
C SER A 195 8.14 24.08 15.66
N LEU A 196 7.67 22.95 16.21
CA LEU A 196 8.24 22.35 17.43
C LEU A 196 9.69 21.92 17.23
N ASN A 197 9.99 21.29 16.07
CA ASN A 197 11.36 20.89 15.72
C ASN A 197 12.28 22.10 15.53
N ASP A 198 11.82 23.14 14.84
CA ASP A 198 12.58 24.37 14.63
C ASP A 198 12.93 25.03 15.96
N ARG A 199 11.96 25.10 16.89
CA ARG A 199 12.21 25.62 18.25
C ARG A 199 13.20 24.75 19.03
N THR A 200 13.08 23.43 18.90
CA THR A 200 14.02 22.48 19.52
C THR A 200 15.45 22.73 19.02
N GLN A 201 15.59 22.85 17.71
CA GLN A 201 16.87 23.11 17.06
C GLN A 201 17.46 24.45 17.49
N GLU A 202 16.64 25.51 17.55
CA GLU A 202 17.05 26.85 18.04
C GLU A 202 17.53 26.77 19.48
N SER A 203 16.76 26.13 20.37
CA SER A 203 17.11 25.96 21.78
C SER A 203 18.41 25.18 21.96
N MET A 204 18.62 24.09 21.19
CA MET A 204 19.85 23.28 21.22
C MET A 204 21.05 24.07 20.69
N THR A 205 20.88 24.85 19.64
CA THR A 205 21.93 25.68 19.08
C THR A 205 22.33 26.81 20.05
N SER A 206 21.35 27.37 20.76
CA SER A 206 21.52 28.48 21.70
C SER A 206 21.70 28.04 23.17
N ILE A 207 21.95 26.77 23.43
CA ILE A 207 21.95 26.18 24.79
C ILE A 207 22.91 26.88 25.75
N ARG A 208 24.07 27.36 25.25
CA ARG A 208 25.04 28.09 26.04
C ARG A 208 24.49 29.44 26.53
N MET A 209 23.74 30.12 25.67
CA MET A 209 23.09 31.41 26.02
C MET A 209 21.95 31.18 27.00
N ILE A 210 21.12 30.17 26.77
CA ILE A 210 20.02 29.82 27.69
C ILE A 210 20.57 29.58 29.10
N LYS A 211 21.65 28.80 29.21
CA LYS A 211 22.30 28.51 30.48
C LYS A 211 22.99 29.74 31.12
N ALA A 212 23.62 30.56 30.29
CA ALA A 212 24.32 31.73 30.78
C ALA A 212 23.35 32.82 31.38
N PHE A 213 22.13 32.87 30.86
CA PHE A 213 21.10 33.84 31.31
C PHE A 213 20.02 33.21 32.21
N GLY A 214 20.11 31.93 32.57
CA GLY A 214 19.14 31.26 33.44
C GLY A 214 17.71 31.18 32.85
N LEU A 215 17.60 30.99 31.52
CA LEU A 215 16.32 31.01 30.80
C LEU A 215 15.69 29.63 30.62
N GLU A 216 16.17 28.59 31.32
CA GLU A 216 15.75 27.22 31.17
C GLU A 216 14.26 27.03 31.39
N ASP A 217 13.72 27.57 32.47
CA ASP A 217 12.31 27.42 32.83
C ASP A 217 11.39 28.07 31.78
N ARG A 218 11.80 29.26 31.29
CA ARG A 218 11.06 29.96 30.24
C ARG A 218 11.03 29.17 28.93
N GLN A 219 12.17 28.61 28.51
CA GLN A 219 12.27 27.82 27.30
C GLN A 219 11.48 26.51 27.43
N SER A 220 11.54 25.88 28.60
CA SER A 220 10.77 24.68 28.90
C SER A 220 9.26 24.93 28.84
N ALA A 221 8.79 26.05 29.39
CA ALA A 221 7.38 26.43 29.33
C ALA A 221 6.90 26.68 27.87
N LEU A 222 7.72 27.39 27.08
CA LEU A 222 7.40 27.60 25.65
C LEU A 222 7.37 26.30 24.84
N PHE A 223 8.33 25.42 25.08
CA PHE A 223 8.35 24.10 24.44
C PHE A 223 7.13 23.25 24.83
N ALA A 224 6.75 23.27 26.13
CA ALA A 224 5.57 22.55 26.60
C ALA A 224 4.28 23.04 25.94
N ALA A 225 4.14 24.36 25.73
CA ALA A 225 3.00 24.94 25.03
C ALA A 225 2.92 24.49 23.56
N ASP A 226 4.04 24.52 22.83
CA ASP A 226 4.10 24.06 21.43
C ASP A 226 3.90 22.55 21.32
N ALA A 227 4.42 21.76 22.26
CA ALA A 227 4.20 20.34 22.34
C ALA A 227 2.73 20.00 22.60
N ALA A 228 2.06 20.75 23.49
CA ALA A 228 0.63 20.58 23.74
C ALA A 228 -0.23 20.93 22.50
N ASP A 229 0.08 22.02 21.79
CA ASP A 229 -0.60 22.37 20.53
C ASP A 229 -0.41 21.31 19.46
N THR A 230 0.83 20.82 19.30
CA THR A 230 1.15 19.73 18.38
C THR A 230 0.39 18.45 18.74
N GLY A 231 0.33 18.08 20.02
CA GLY A 231 -0.43 16.96 20.54
C GLY A 231 -1.92 17.10 20.26
N ALA A 232 -2.51 18.27 20.50
CA ALA A 232 -3.92 18.54 20.22
C ALA A 232 -4.27 18.43 18.72
N LYS A 233 -3.39 18.92 17.84
CA LYS A 233 -3.58 18.81 16.38
C LYS A 233 -3.44 17.40 15.89
N ASN A 234 -2.49 16.62 16.41
CA ASN A 234 -2.34 15.20 16.10
C ASN A 234 -3.54 14.38 16.59
N MET A 235 -4.06 14.68 17.79
CA MET A 235 -5.27 14.01 18.30
C MET A 235 -6.47 14.24 17.37
N ARG A 236 -6.66 15.48 16.88
CA ARG A 236 -7.74 15.78 15.90
C ARG A 236 -7.60 15.03 14.56
N VAL A 237 -6.38 14.63 14.20
CA VAL A 237 -6.14 13.73 13.05
C VAL A 237 -6.51 12.30 13.42
N ALA A 238 -6.14 11.85 14.62
CA ALA A 238 -6.39 10.48 15.10
C ALA A 238 -7.88 10.20 15.35
N ASP A 239 -8.61 11.13 15.96
CA ASP A 239 -10.05 10.97 16.28
C ASP A 239 -10.91 10.67 15.03
N ARG A 240 -10.50 11.11 13.85
CA ARG A 240 -11.20 10.80 12.60
C ARG A 240 -10.63 9.61 11.82
N LYS A 241 -9.50 9.05 12.23
CA LYS A 241 -8.95 7.83 11.66
C LYS A 241 -9.59 6.57 12.25
N SER A 242 -10.29 6.74 13.38
CA SER A 242 -10.94 5.66 14.15
C SER A 242 -12.45 5.57 13.87
N VAL A 243 -13.00 6.34 12.95
CA VAL A 243 -14.37 6.26 12.43
C VAL A 243 -14.32 5.78 10.98
#